data_dcfe5fe167be973f598d85bc2fa0d923
#
_entry.id   dcfe5fe167be973f598d85bc2fa0d923
#
_cell.length_a   1.000
_cell.length_b   1.000
_cell.length_c   1.000
_cell.angle_alpha   90.00
_cell.angle_beta   90.00
_cell.angle_gamma   90.00
#
_symmetry.space_group_name_H-M   'P 1'
#
loop_
_entity.id
_entity.type
_entity.pdbx_description
1 polymer ?
#
loop_
_entity_poly.entity_id
_entity_poly.type
_entity_poly.pdbx_seq_one_letter_code
_entity_poly.pdbx_strand_id
1 'polypeptide(L)'
;MTAAAIQGAEPRSSAMIRRAVISSVIGNGLEWYDFLVYGFFATIIAQVFFPTSDPLVSTLLTAATFAISFLVRPVGGVLLSTYADRFGRKPILTVMILIMGFSTVLIGLTPGYATIGILAPILVILARILQGISVGAEFASATAMLVEYAPPGRKMMFGSFQMCSQALALALAAFSGYALATLLSPADLQGWGWRIPFLLGSLITPLGFYIRRFVDESPEYEKDSKQGEGHAPFRAVLAEHRNALLRCFGIMIPGTASNYVWFIFLPGYVIRQLKLPFTSAMLSSLIGGILLFIFVPIMGHIADRWSAFRVWLLGMLSFALLSYPLLAYVVAGPSFERLLTAQAICALSIAAIWAPTPGLLAGMFPTQVRSTGMSIAYNVVVLLFGGLAPFTLTWLVAQTGSDMVPSYYLLACTAVSLLALSLASRTRASN
;
A
#
# COMPACT_ATOMS: atom_id res chain seq x y z
N MET A 1 34.80 9.82 34.28
CA MET A 1 33.48 9.24 34.54
C MET A 1 32.83 9.07 33.18
N THR A 2 32.48 8.00 32.61
CA THR A 2 32.77 6.57 32.73
C THR A 2 32.35 5.94 31.41
N ALA A 3 33.26 5.24 30.75
CA ALA A 3 33.05 4.56 29.46
C ALA A 3 32.24 3.24 29.62
N ALA A 4 31.16 3.26 30.39
CA ALA A 4 30.45 2.06 30.86
C ALA A 4 29.01 1.92 30.41
N ALA A 5 28.58 2.58 29.31
CA ALA A 5 27.19 2.51 28.83
C ALA A 5 27.04 2.04 27.37
N ILE A 6 28.05 1.37 26.79
CA ILE A 6 27.89 0.65 25.52
C ILE A 6 28.03 -0.85 25.86
N GLN A 7 27.16 -1.33 26.74
CA GLN A 7 27.03 -2.78 26.97
C GLN A 7 25.90 -3.34 26.13
N GLY A 8 26.27 -4.10 25.06
CA GLY A 8 25.77 -5.42 24.80
C GLY A 8 24.34 -5.54 24.25
N ALA A 9 24.03 -5.03 23.07
CA ALA A 9 23.08 -5.78 22.25
C ALA A 9 23.81 -7.05 21.78
N GLU A 10 23.46 -8.21 22.31
CA GLU A 10 23.95 -9.50 21.78
C GLU A 10 23.77 -9.51 20.27
N PRO A 11 24.77 -10.00 19.50
CA PRO A 11 24.63 -10.05 18.05
C PRO A 11 23.44 -10.94 17.70
N ARG A 12 22.36 -10.32 17.23
CA ARG A 12 21.13 -11.02 16.84
C ARG A 12 21.49 -12.10 15.82
N SER A 13 21.06 -13.34 16.02
CA SER A 13 21.40 -14.41 15.11
C SER A 13 20.84 -14.11 13.71
N SER A 14 21.61 -14.43 12.67
CA SER A 14 21.19 -14.25 11.28
C SER A 14 19.87 -14.98 10.96
N ALA A 15 19.58 -16.06 11.68
CA ALA A 15 18.34 -16.81 11.58
C ALA A 15 17.14 -16.02 12.14
N MET A 16 17.29 -15.31 13.25
CA MET A 16 16.25 -14.46 13.83
C MET A 16 15.91 -13.29 12.91
N ILE A 17 16.92 -12.59 12.38
CA ILE A 17 16.75 -11.49 11.42
C ILE A 17 16.01 -12.00 10.19
N ARG A 18 16.42 -13.11 9.61
CA ARG A 18 15.78 -13.70 8.43
C ARG A 18 14.31 -14.07 8.70
N ARG A 19 13.98 -14.66 9.84
CA ARG A 19 12.60 -15.00 10.22
C ARG A 19 11.74 -13.75 10.36
N ALA A 20 12.23 -12.71 11.03
CA ALA A 20 11.53 -11.44 11.20
C ALA A 20 11.24 -10.78 9.86
N VAL A 21 12.22 -10.68 8.96
CA VAL A 21 12.06 -10.13 7.60
C VAL A 21 11.04 -10.93 6.79
N ILE A 22 11.19 -12.25 6.72
CA ILE A 22 10.28 -13.12 5.95
C ILE A 22 8.84 -12.99 6.44
N SER A 23 8.63 -13.00 7.75
CA SER A 23 7.32 -12.89 8.35
C SER A 23 6.64 -11.56 8.07
N SER A 24 7.37 -10.43 8.19
CA SER A 24 6.86 -9.10 7.86
C SER A 24 6.53 -8.96 6.36
N VAL A 25 7.43 -9.44 5.50
CA VAL A 25 7.26 -9.39 4.04
C VAL A 25 6.04 -10.20 3.62
N ILE A 26 5.88 -11.41 4.13
CA ILE A 26 4.74 -12.26 3.79
C ILE A 26 3.45 -11.63 4.33
N GLY A 27 3.38 -11.25 5.60
CA GLY A 27 2.17 -10.67 6.20
C GLY A 27 1.67 -9.47 5.41
N ASN A 28 2.54 -8.49 5.20
CA ASN A 28 2.19 -7.29 4.42
C ASN A 28 1.85 -7.60 2.96
N GLY A 29 2.56 -8.55 2.32
CA GLY A 29 2.27 -8.94 0.94
C GLY A 29 0.88 -9.56 0.76
N LEU A 30 0.43 -10.37 1.74
CA LEU A 30 -0.88 -11.01 1.74
C LEU A 30 -2.00 -9.99 1.85
N GLU A 31 -1.86 -9.02 2.76
CA GLU A 31 -2.79 -7.92 2.92
C GLU A 31 -2.95 -7.13 1.61
N TRP A 32 -1.82 -6.74 1.00
CA TRP A 32 -1.84 -5.97 -0.23
C TRP A 32 -2.40 -6.72 -1.42
N TYR A 33 -2.22 -8.04 -1.49
CA TYR A 33 -2.78 -8.88 -2.54
C TYR A 33 -4.30 -8.71 -2.66
N ASP A 34 -5.03 -8.78 -1.56
CA ASP A 34 -6.50 -8.66 -1.54
C ASP A 34 -6.98 -7.28 -2.03
N PHE A 35 -6.26 -6.20 -1.63
CA PHE A 35 -6.57 -4.85 -2.11
C PHE A 35 -6.33 -4.71 -3.62
N LEU A 36 -5.24 -5.28 -4.11
CA LEU A 36 -4.85 -5.19 -5.52
C LEU A 36 -5.75 -6.03 -6.41
N VAL A 37 -6.15 -7.22 -5.98
CA VAL A 37 -7.12 -8.05 -6.69
C VAL A 37 -8.43 -7.28 -6.90
N TYR A 38 -8.97 -6.64 -5.86
CA TYR A 38 -10.17 -5.82 -6.01
C TYR A 38 -9.96 -4.67 -7.03
N GLY A 39 -8.83 -3.99 -6.97
CA GLY A 39 -8.49 -2.90 -7.90
C GLY A 39 -8.38 -3.38 -9.35
N PHE A 40 -7.71 -4.50 -9.59
CA PHE A 40 -7.53 -5.05 -10.95
C PHE A 40 -8.81 -5.61 -11.55
N PHE A 41 -9.67 -6.20 -10.74
CA PHE A 41 -10.96 -6.71 -11.18
C PHE A 41 -12.10 -5.68 -11.05
N ALA A 42 -11.78 -4.41 -10.76
CA ALA A 42 -12.78 -3.35 -10.53
C ALA A 42 -13.77 -3.19 -11.67
N THR A 43 -13.37 -3.40 -12.93
CA THR A 43 -14.26 -3.36 -14.10
C THR A 43 -15.30 -4.47 -14.08
N ILE A 44 -14.93 -5.68 -13.67
CA ILE A 44 -15.83 -6.83 -13.55
C ILE A 44 -16.70 -6.66 -12.32
N ILE A 45 -16.12 -6.25 -11.18
CA ILE A 45 -16.83 -5.98 -9.92
C ILE A 45 -17.92 -4.92 -10.12
N ALA A 46 -17.63 -3.86 -10.92
CA ALA A 46 -18.61 -2.84 -11.26
C ALA A 46 -19.86 -3.43 -11.93
N GLN A 47 -19.66 -4.32 -12.88
CA GLN A 47 -20.77 -4.97 -13.63
C GLN A 47 -21.54 -5.99 -12.78
N VAL A 48 -20.84 -6.73 -11.92
CA VAL A 48 -21.42 -7.82 -11.11
C VAL A 48 -22.20 -7.28 -9.91
N PHE A 49 -21.68 -6.26 -9.22
CA PHE A 49 -22.23 -5.78 -7.94
C PHE A 49 -22.92 -4.42 -8.01
N PHE A 50 -22.53 -3.57 -8.96
CA PHE A 50 -23.03 -2.21 -9.10
C PHE A 50 -23.60 -1.94 -10.52
N PRO A 51 -24.45 -2.83 -11.07
CA PRO A 51 -25.01 -2.59 -12.39
C PRO A 51 -25.93 -1.37 -12.34
N THR A 52 -25.64 -0.38 -13.18
CA THR A 52 -26.47 0.82 -13.38
C THR A 52 -26.61 1.10 -14.86
N SER A 53 -27.62 1.88 -15.25
CA SER A 53 -27.80 2.31 -16.64
C SER A 53 -26.63 3.19 -17.13
N ASP A 54 -25.93 3.86 -16.22
CA ASP A 54 -24.75 4.67 -16.49
C ASP A 54 -23.46 3.93 -16.05
N PRO A 55 -22.59 3.53 -16.99
CA PRO A 55 -21.33 2.87 -16.69
C PRO A 55 -20.37 3.70 -15.83
N LEU A 56 -20.46 5.05 -15.89
CA LEU A 56 -19.67 5.93 -15.04
C LEU A 56 -20.07 5.79 -13.57
N VAL A 57 -21.38 5.80 -13.30
CA VAL A 57 -21.92 5.62 -11.93
C VAL A 57 -21.47 4.26 -11.35
N SER A 58 -21.56 3.18 -12.14
CA SER A 58 -21.10 1.85 -11.75
C SER A 58 -19.60 1.85 -11.37
N THR A 59 -18.76 2.51 -12.17
CA THR A 59 -17.32 2.64 -11.91
C THR A 59 -17.04 3.47 -10.66
N LEU A 60 -17.76 4.57 -10.46
CA LEU A 60 -17.60 5.44 -9.27
C LEU A 60 -18.02 4.73 -7.99
N LEU A 61 -19.12 3.96 -8.01
CA LEU A 61 -19.55 3.16 -6.86
C LEU A 61 -18.51 2.10 -6.48
N THR A 62 -17.90 1.45 -7.47
CA THR A 62 -16.83 0.46 -7.26
C THR A 62 -15.59 1.13 -6.66
N ALA A 63 -15.19 2.29 -7.19
CA ALA A 63 -14.04 3.05 -6.68
C ALA A 63 -14.31 3.64 -5.29
N ALA A 64 -15.54 4.08 -4.99
CA ALA A 64 -15.94 4.50 -3.64
C ALA A 64 -15.88 3.33 -2.66
N THR A 65 -16.37 2.15 -3.05
CA THR A 65 -16.29 0.93 -2.24
C THR A 65 -14.83 0.53 -1.98
N PHE A 66 -13.93 0.71 -2.94
CA PHE A 66 -12.49 0.56 -2.72
C PHE A 66 -11.97 1.55 -1.66
N ALA A 67 -12.36 2.81 -1.74
CA ALA A 67 -11.93 3.86 -0.82
C ALA A 67 -12.43 3.66 0.62
N ILE A 68 -13.61 3.06 0.82
CA ILE A 68 -14.17 2.78 2.15
C ILE A 68 -13.21 2.00 3.03
N SER A 69 -12.49 1.01 2.48
CA SER A 69 -11.51 0.23 3.25
C SER A 69 -10.41 1.12 3.86
N PHE A 70 -9.99 2.14 3.14
CA PHE A 70 -8.96 3.08 3.61
C PHE A 70 -9.52 4.10 4.60
N LEU A 71 -10.78 4.49 4.45
CA LEU A 71 -11.46 5.42 5.34
C LEU A 71 -11.63 4.84 6.75
N VAL A 72 -11.90 3.54 6.87
CA VAL A 72 -12.12 2.88 8.18
C VAL A 72 -10.83 2.41 8.85
N ARG A 73 -9.68 2.39 8.18
CA ARG A 73 -8.38 1.98 8.75
C ARG A 73 -8.01 2.69 10.06
N PRO A 74 -8.12 4.02 10.18
CA PRO A 74 -7.80 4.71 11.43
C PRO A 74 -8.68 4.24 12.59
N VAL A 75 -9.98 4.00 12.32
CA VAL A 75 -10.92 3.49 13.33
C VAL A 75 -10.54 2.08 13.77
N GLY A 76 -10.23 1.21 12.80
CA GLY A 76 -9.75 -0.14 13.05
C GLY A 76 -8.46 -0.15 13.89
N GLY A 77 -7.51 0.72 13.55
CA GLY A 77 -6.26 0.87 14.29
C GLY A 77 -6.48 1.24 15.76
N VAL A 78 -7.37 2.18 16.04
CA VAL A 78 -7.71 2.58 17.43
C VAL A 78 -8.46 1.48 18.17
N LEU A 79 -9.46 0.86 17.54
CA LEU A 79 -10.24 -0.20 18.18
C LEU A 79 -9.35 -1.40 18.53
N LEU A 80 -8.59 -1.90 17.56
CA LEU A 80 -7.78 -3.10 17.74
C LEU A 80 -6.60 -2.88 18.68
N SER A 81 -5.99 -1.69 18.70
CA SER A 81 -4.95 -1.37 19.70
C SER A 81 -5.51 -1.37 21.13
N THR A 82 -6.71 -0.78 21.35
CA THR A 82 -7.37 -0.80 22.68
C THR A 82 -7.68 -2.23 23.15
N TYR A 83 -8.10 -3.10 22.23
CA TYR A 83 -8.30 -4.52 22.55
C TYR A 83 -6.97 -5.26 22.80
N ALA A 84 -5.92 -4.93 22.04
CA ALA A 84 -4.59 -5.50 22.23
C ALA A 84 -4.01 -5.19 23.62
N ASP A 85 -4.26 -3.99 24.13
CA ASP A 85 -3.83 -3.59 25.49
C ASP A 85 -4.56 -4.38 26.59
N ARG A 86 -5.81 -4.82 26.34
CA ARG A 86 -6.61 -5.58 27.32
C ARG A 86 -6.37 -7.09 27.25
N PHE A 87 -6.27 -7.66 26.07
CA PHE A 87 -6.27 -9.11 25.85
C PHE A 87 -4.92 -9.64 25.36
N GLY A 88 -3.94 -8.76 25.17
CA GLY A 88 -2.64 -9.07 24.58
C GLY A 88 -2.64 -8.98 23.05
N ARG A 89 -1.46 -8.78 22.46
CA ARG A 89 -1.30 -8.57 21.02
C ARG A 89 -1.53 -9.83 20.20
N LYS A 90 -1.07 -10.97 20.67
CA LYS A 90 -1.14 -12.24 19.93
C LYS A 90 -2.58 -12.67 19.57
N PRO A 91 -3.57 -12.62 20.50
CA PRO A 91 -4.99 -12.85 20.17
C PRO A 91 -5.53 -11.88 19.14
N ILE A 92 -5.20 -10.59 19.25
CA ILE A 92 -5.71 -9.57 18.35
C ILE A 92 -5.16 -9.73 16.94
N LEU A 93 -3.87 -10.01 16.77
CA LEU A 93 -3.29 -10.34 15.47
C LEU A 93 -3.98 -11.54 14.82
N THR A 94 -4.36 -12.54 15.61
CA THR A 94 -5.14 -13.69 15.14
C THR A 94 -6.51 -13.26 14.62
N VAL A 95 -7.23 -12.44 15.39
CA VAL A 95 -8.55 -11.92 15.01
C VAL A 95 -8.45 -11.09 13.72
N MET A 96 -7.41 -10.23 13.59
CA MET A 96 -7.19 -9.43 12.38
C MET A 96 -7.06 -10.30 11.13
N ILE A 97 -6.24 -11.36 11.19
CA ILE A 97 -6.06 -12.29 10.07
C ILE A 97 -7.37 -13.01 9.73
N LEU A 98 -8.12 -13.44 10.74
CA LEU A 98 -9.39 -14.11 10.54
C LEU A 98 -10.44 -13.19 9.91
N ILE A 99 -10.54 -11.93 10.37
CA ILE A 99 -11.42 -10.92 9.77
C ILE A 99 -11.04 -10.68 8.31
N MET A 100 -9.75 -10.53 8.01
CA MET A 100 -9.24 -10.33 6.66
C MET A 100 -9.63 -11.51 5.75
N GLY A 101 -9.32 -12.75 6.16
CA GLY A 101 -9.65 -13.93 5.39
C GLY A 101 -11.15 -14.14 5.20
N PHE A 102 -11.94 -13.96 6.25
CA PHE A 102 -13.40 -14.00 6.17
C PHE A 102 -13.95 -13.00 5.16
N SER A 103 -13.46 -11.76 5.21
CA SER A 103 -13.90 -10.70 4.31
C SER A 103 -13.57 -10.99 2.85
N THR A 104 -12.39 -11.57 2.60
CA THR A 104 -11.96 -11.96 1.25
C THR A 104 -12.80 -13.10 0.70
N VAL A 105 -13.09 -14.12 1.53
CA VAL A 105 -14.03 -15.21 1.18
C VAL A 105 -15.42 -14.63 0.91
N LEU A 106 -15.89 -13.71 1.74
CA LEU A 106 -17.19 -13.08 1.59
C LEU A 106 -17.32 -12.39 0.23
N ILE A 107 -16.32 -11.64 -0.22
CA ILE A 107 -16.32 -11.02 -1.56
C ILE A 107 -16.39 -12.13 -2.64
N GLY A 108 -15.51 -13.15 -2.55
CA GLY A 108 -15.42 -14.22 -3.55
C GLY A 108 -16.69 -15.06 -3.68
N LEU A 109 -17.41 -15.27 -2.58
CA LEU A 109 -18.62 -16.12 -2.56
C LEU A 109 -19.91 -15.32 -2.73
N THR A 110 -19.90 -13.98 -2.59
CA THR A 110 -21.12 -13.17 -2.72
C THR A 110 -21.72 -13.32 -4.12
N PRO A 111 -23.02 -13.70 -4.24
CA PRO A 111 -23.72 -13.71 -5.51
C PRO A 111 -23.84 -12.30 -6.09
N GLY A 112 -23.90 -12.18 -7.41
CA GLY A 112 -24.04 -10.88 -8.08
C GLY A 112 -25.41 -10.21 -7.85
N TYR A 113 -25.51 -8.94 -8.22
CA TYR A 113 -26.74 -8.15 -8.12
C TYR A 113 -27.94 -8.80 -8.80
N ALA A 114 -27.73 -9.46 -9.94
CA ALA A 114 -28.78 -10.17 -10.67
C ALA A 114 -29.44 -11.30 -9.86
N THR A 115 -28.76 -11.85 -8.85
CA THR A 115 -29.25 -12.97 -8.03
C THR A 115 -29.88 -12.52 -6.72
N ILE A 116 -29.23 -11.60 -5.98
CA ILE A 116 -29.65 -11.20 -4.63
C ILE A 116 -29.95 -9.68 -4.51
N GLY A 117 -29.99 -8.98 -5.63
CA GLY A 117 -30.32 -7.55 -5.66
C GLY A 117 -29.39 -6.70 -4.82
N ILE A 118 -29.95 -5.74 -4.10
CA ILE A 118 -29.21 -4.76 -3.29
C ILE A 118 -28.36 -5.39 -2.16
N LEU A 119 -28.63 -6.61 -1.77
CA LEU A 119 -27.80 -7.31 -0.77
C LEU A 119 -26.38 -7.57 -1.30
N ALA A 120 -26.19 -7.72 -2.60
CA ALA A 120 -24.89 -7.96 -3.20
C ALA A 120 -23.90 -6.81 -2.93
N PRO A 121 -24.16 -5.55 -3.29
CA PRO A 121 -23.28 -4.43 -2.95
C PRO A 121 -23.13 -4.21 -1.44
N ILE A 122 -24.19 -4.43 -0.65
CA ILE A 122 -24.12 -4.29 0.81
C ILE A 122 -23.10 -5.26 1.41
N LEU A 123 -23.13 -6.53 0.99
CA LEU A 123 -22.17 -7.54 1.47
C LEU A 123 -20.73 -7.22 1.04
N VAL A 124 -20.52 -6.73 -0.17
CA VAL A 124 -19.19 -6.29 -0.63
C VAL A 124 -18.70 -5.08 0.16
N ILE A 125 -19.54 -4.07 0.40
CA ILE A 125 -19.20 -2.91 1.23
C ILE A 125 -18.86 -3.35 2.66
N LEU A 126 -19.65 -4.23 3.26
CA LEU A 126 -19.37 -4.78 4.58
C LEU A 126 -18.03 -5.50 4.63
N ALA A 127 -17.74 -6.35 3.64
CA ALA A 127 -16.45 -7.00 3.53
C ALA A 127 -15.29 -5.99 3.44
N ARG A 128 -15.44 -4.93 2.65
CA ARG A 128 -14.44 -3.86 2.51
C ARG A 128 -14.23 -3.07 3.81
N ILE A 129 -15.29 -2.84 4.60
CA ILE A 129 -15.20 -2.24 5.93
C ILE A 129 -14.41 -3.16 6.87
N LEU A 130 -14.72 -4.44 6.91
CA LEU A 130 -14.03 -5.43 7.75
C LEU A 130 -12.54 -5.54 7.37
N GLN A 131 -12.20 -5.58 6.07
CA GLN A 131 -10.83 -5.54 5.59
C GLN A 131 -10.11 -4.26 6.06
N GLY A 132 -10.75 -3.11 5.94
CA GLY A 132 -10.17 -1.84 6.40
C GLY A 132 -9.88 -1.82 7.90
N ILE A 133 -10.80 -2.34 8.71
CA ILE A 133 -10.62 -2.43 10.17
C ILE A 133 -9.42 -3.31 10.51
N SER A 134 -9.23 -4.45 9.83
CA SER A 134 -8.17 -5.42 10.15
C SER A 134 -6.74 -4.91 9.92
N VAL A 135 -6.55 -3.87 9.11
CA VAL A 135 -5.24 -3.48 8.55
C VAL A 135 -4.62 -2.24 9.20
N GLY A 136 -5.38 -1.51 10.05
CA GLY A 136 -5.06 -0.12 10.44
C GLY A 136 -3.70 0.15 11.10
N ALA A 137 -3.01 -0.83 11.70
CA ALA A 137 -1.77 -0.62 12.47
C ALA A 137 -0.55 -1.40 11.93
N GLU A 138 -0.70 -2.23 10.90
CA GLU A 138 0.35 -3.18 10.49
C GLU A 138 1.57 -2.53 9.86
N PHE A 139 1.36 -1.53 8.99
CA PHE A 139 2.46 -0.86 8.27
C PHE A 139 3.52 -0.29 9.19
N ALA A 140 3.12 0.45 10.22
CA ALA A 140 4.03 1.12 11.13
C ALA A 140 4.85 0.11 11.96
N SER A 141 4.20 -0.94 12.45
CA SER A 141 4.84 -2.00 13.25
C SER A 141 5.83 -2.81 12.42
N ALA A 142 5.45 -3.21 11.20
CA ALA A 142 6.32 -3.96 10.30
C ALA A 142 7.52 -3.11 9.84
N THR A 143 7.31 -1.83 9.53
CA THR A 143 8.38 -0.89 9.17
C THR A 143 9.36 -0.70 10.32
N ALA A 144 8.86 -0.44 11.54
CA ALA A 144 9.71 -0.27 12.73
C ALA A 144 10.57 -1.53 12.94
N MET A 145 9.93 -2.71 12.91
CA MET A 145 10.63 -3.98 13.08
C MET A 145 11.74 -4.18 12.03
N LEU A 146 11.45 -3.99 10.74
CA LEU A 146 12.44 -4.15 9.67
C LEU A 146 13.65 -3.22 9.84
N VAL A 147 13.42 -1.96 10.23
CA VAL A 147 14.49 -0.96 10.43
C VAL A 147 15.29 -1.25 11.70
N GLU A 148 14.66 -1.73 12.77
CA GLU A 148 15.30 -2.08 14.06
C GLU A 148 16.14 -3.36 13.97
N TYR A 149 15.71 -4.33 13.16
CA TYR A 149 16.49 -5.53 12.89
C TYR A 149 17.60 -5.34 11.82
N ALA A 150 17.68 -4.16 11.20
CA ALA A 150 18.67 -3.89 10.17
C ALA A 150 20.09 -3.86 10.73
N PRO A 151 21.06 -4.53 10.07
CA PRO A 151 22.48 -4.34 10.38
C PRO A 151 22.89 -2.88 10.24
N PRO A 152 23.95 -2.44 10.96
CA PRO A 152 24.49 -1.09 10.85
C PRO A 152 24.75 -0.72 9.37
N GLY A 153 24.31 0.48 8.95
CA GLY A 153 24.49 0.96 7.58
C GLY A 153 23.57 0.33 6.52
N ARG A 154 22.54 -0.46 6.90
CA ARG A 154 21.59 -1.11 5.96
C ARG A 154 20.13 -0.85 6.25
N LYS A 155 19.81 0.24 6.93
CA LYS A 155 18.45 0.57 7.37
C LYS A 155 17.48 0.81 6.20
N MET A 156 17.97 1.45 5.12
CA MET A 156 17.13 1.72 3.94
C MET A 156 16.84 0.45 3.17
N MET A 157 17.84 -0.40 2.97
CA MET A 157 17.69 -1.70 2.32
C MET A 157 16.71 -2.59 3.09
N PHE A 158 16.84 -2.70 4.42
CA PHE A 158 15.94 -3.52 5.22
C PHE A 158 14.52 -2.94 5.26
N GLY A 159 14.37 -1.63 5.44
CA GLY A 159 13.07 -0.96 5.33
C GLY A 159 12.42 -1.15 3.97
N SER A 160 13.20 -1.20 2.90
CA SER A 160 12.70 -1.40 1.54
C SER A 160 12.00 -2.74 1.32
N PHE A 161 12.28 -3.78 2.12
CA PHE A 161 11.57 -5.06 2.04
C PHE A 161 10.06 -4.92 2.32
N GLN A 162 9.64 -3.90 3.07
CA GLN A 162 8.22 -3.55 3.22
C GLN A 162 7.58 -3.23 1.85
N MET A 163 8.24 -2.38 1.05
CA MET A 163 7.75 -2.01 -0.28
C MET A 163 7.93 -3.14 -1.29
N CYS A 164 8.98 -3.92 -1.13
CA CYS A 164 9.23 -5.11 -1.94
C CYS A 164 8.09 -6.14 -1.81
N SER A 165 7.53 -6.33 -0.61
CA SER A 165 6.37 -7.21 -0.41
C SER A 165 5.10 -6.70 -1.12
N GLN A 166 4.89 -5.38 -1.16
CA GLN A 166 3.78 -4.78 -1.91
C GLN A 166 3.97 -4.94 -3.42
N ALA A 167 5.21 -4.81 -3.92
CA ALA A 167 5.53 -5.06 -5.32
C ALA A 167 5.30 -6.53 -5.72
N LEU A 168 5.65 -7.48 -4.84
CA LEU A 168 5.35 -8.90 -5.05
C LEU A 168 3.84 -9.16 -5.06
N ALA A 169 3.10 -8.57 -4.15
CA ALA A 169 1.64 -8.65 -4.12
C ALA A 169 1.01 -8.10 -5.42
N LEU A 170 1.54 -6.97 -5.92
CA LEU A 170 1.15 -6.39 -7.21
C LEU A 170 1.39 -7.37 -8.36
N ALA A 171 2.58 -7.97 -8.43
CA ALA A 171 2.90 -8.96 -9.46
C ALA A 171 1.99 -10.19 -9.38
N LEU A 172 1.74 -10.72 -8.18
CA LEU A 172 0.87 -11.90 -7.99
C LEU A 172 -0.59 -11.61 -8.33
N ALA A 173 -1.11 -10.45 -7.94
CA ALA A 173 -2.48 -10.04 -8.28
C ALA A 173 -2.64 -9.83 -9.80
N ALA A 174 -1.68 -9.17 -10.44
CA ALA A 174 -1.66 -8.99 -11.89
C ALA A 174 -1.48 -10.33 -12.64
N PHE A 175 -0.63 -11.23 -12.13
CA PHE A 175 -0.49 -12.60 -12.65
C PHE A 175 -1.82 -13.36 -12.59
N SER A 176 -2.53 -13.29 -11.48
CA SER A 176 -3.85 -13.92 -11.35
C SER A 176 -4.82 -13.41 -12.43
N GLY A 177 -4.87 -12.08 -12.64
CA GLY A 177 -5.68 -11.48 -13.69
C GLY A 177 -5.26 -11.91 -15.11
N TYR A 178 -3.96 -11.89 -15.39
CA TYR A 178 -3.41 -12.31 -16.67
C TYR A 178 -3.67 -13.80 -16.95
N ALA A 179 -3.36 -14.69 -16.00
CA ALA A 179 -3.53 -16.12 -16.16
C ALA A 179 -5.00 -16.49 -16.39
N LEU A 180 -5.92 -15.92 -15.61
CA LEU A 180 -7.36 -16.19 -15.77
C LEU A 180 -7.89 -15.66 -17.10
N ALA A 181 -7.44 -14.48 -17.55
CA ALA A 181 -7.88 -13.94 -18.83
C ALA A 181 -7.30 -14.67 -20.05
N THR A 182 -6.21 -15.44 -19.87
CA THR A 182 -5.66 -16.29 -20.92
C THR A 182 -6.25 -17.71 -20.94
N LEU A 183 -6.66 -18.20 -19.78
CA LEU A 183 -7.17 -19.58 -19.60
C LEU A 183 -8.69 -19.68 -19.75
N LEU A 184 -9.43 -18.59 -19.47
CA LEU A 184 -10.88 -18.57 -19.48
C LEU A 184 -11.43 -17.73 -20.64
N SER A 185 -12.63 -18.09 -21.12
CA SER A 185 -13.37 -17.22 -22.01
C SER A 185 -13.75 -15.91 -21.30
N PRO A 186 -13.98 -14.79 -22.03
CA PRO A 186 -14.46 -13.55 -21.40
C PRO A 186 -15.77 -13.74 -20.61
N ALA A 187 -16.65 -14.63 -21.06
CA ALA A 187 -17.90 -14.97 -20.37
C ALA A 187 -17.65 -15.70 -19.05
N ASP A 188 -16.74 -16.69 -19.04
CA ASP A 188 -16.37 -17.41 -17.82
C ASP A 188 -15.64 -16.52 -16.83
N LEU A 189 -14.72 -15.66 -17.32
CA LEU A 189 -14.00 -14.71 -16.49
C LEU A 189 -14.98 -13.74 -15.77
N GLN A 190 -15.98 -13.21 -16.48
CA GLN A 190 -17.02 -12.36 -15.91
C GLN A 190 -18.02 -13.13 -15.05
N GLY A 191 -18.37 -14.35 -15.42
CA GLY A 191 -19.35 -15.16 -14.71
C GLY A 191 -18.86 -15.64 -13.35
N TRP A 192 -17.69 -16.28 -13.31
CA TRP A 192 -17.16 -16.90 -12.10
C TRP A 192 -15.65 -16.77 -11.91
N GLY A 193 -14.88 -16.64 -12.99
CA GLY A 193 -13.41 -16.68 -12.94
C GLY A 193 -12.80 -15.59 -12.06
N TRP A 194 -13.40 -14.42 -12.00
CA TRP A 194 -12.96 -13.31 -11.14
C TRP A 194 -12.98 -13.64 -9.63
N ARG A 195 -13.73 -14.68 -9.21
CA ARG A 195 -13.79 -15.12 -7.81
C ARG A 195 -12.52 -15.86 -7.37
N ILE A 196 -11.84 -16.52 -8.30
CA ILE A 196 -10.67 -17.37 -8.00
C ILE A 196 -9.58 -16.60 -7.25
N PRO A 197 -9.13 -15.38 -7.65
CA PRO A 197 -8.11 -14.66 -6.93
C PRO A 197 -8.49 -14.32 -5.48
N PHE A 198 -9.77 -14.02 -5.21
CA PHE A 198 -10.25 -13.80 -3.84
C PHE A 198 -10.23 -15.09 -3.02
N LEU A 199 -10.66 -16.21 -3.59
CA LEU A 199 -10.63 -17.50 -2.91
C LEU A 199 -9.19 -18.00 -2.68
N LEU A 200 -8.27 -17.76 -3.62
CA LEU A 200 -6.83 -17.99 -3.41
C LEU A 200 -6.28 -17.09 -2.31
N GLY A 201 -6.68 -15.81 -2.25
CA GLY A 201 -6.33 -14.90 -1.18
C GLY A 201 -6.71 -15.43 0.20
N SER A 202 -7.85 -16.11 0.32
CA SER A 202 -8.27 -16.72 1.58
C SER A 202 -7.39 -17.89 2.05
N LEU A 203 -6.80 -18.66 1.13
CA LEU A 203 -5.86 -19.75 1.45
C LEU A 203 -4.57 -19.22 2.07
N ILE A 204 -4.26 -17.97 1.83
CA ILE A 204 -3.10 -17.27 2.36
C ILE A 204 -3.30 -16.95 3.86
N THR A 205 -4.55 -16.83 4.33
CA THR A 205 -4.89 -16.59 5.74
C THR A 205 -4.32 -17.65 6.70
N PRO A 206 -4.48 -18.96 6.46
CA PRO A 206 -3.84 -20.00 7.28
C PRO A 206 -2.31 -19.91 7.27
N LEU A 207 -1.71 -19.56 6.12
CA LEU A 207 -0.26 -19.39 6.00
C LEU A 207 0.23 -18.19 6.83
N GLY A 208 -0.45 -17.05 6.76
CA GLY A 208 -0.16 -15.88 7.58
C GLY A 208 -0.28 -16.17 9.07
N PHE A 209 -1.32 -16.91 9.47
CA PHE A 209 -1.49 -17.39 10.85
C PHE A 209 -0.34 -18.32 11.29
N TYR A 210 0.01 -19.29 10.47
CA TYR A 210 1.11 -20.22 10.76
C TYR A 210 2.44 -19.48 10.93
N ILE A 211 2.77 -18.56 10.04
CA ILE A 211 4.02 -17.79 10.07
C ILE A 211 4.09 -16.93 11.34
N ARG A 212 3.00 -16.21 11.67
CA ARG A 212 2.94 -15.32 12.85
C ARG A 212 3.00 -16.09 14.19
N ARG A 213 2.58 -17.35 14.21
CA ARG A 213 2.67 -18.19 15.42
C ARG A 213 4.12 -18.41 15.86
N PHE A 214 5.08 -18.38 14.93
CA PHE A 214 6.49 -18.63 15.15
C PHE A 214 7.36 -17.37 15.25
N VAL A 215 6.76 -16.18 15.23
CA VAL A 215 7.47 -14.92 15.41
C VAL A 215 7.35 -14.49 16.87
N ASP A 216 8.49 -14.36 17.52
CA ASP A 216 8.59 -13.81 18.86
C ASP A 216 8.47 -12.27 18.80
N GLU A 217 7.93 -11.66 19.84
CA GLU A 217 7.87 -10.21 19.99
C GLU A 217 9.29 -9.63 20.07
N SER A 218 9.47 -8.38 19.61
CA SER A 218 10.79 -7.76 19.68
C SER A 218 11.16 -7.51 21.16
N PRO A 219 12.42 -7.79 21.56
CA PRO A 219 12.87 -7.57 22.96
C PRO A 219 12.75 -6.11 23.41
N GLU A 220 12.79 -5.16 22.47
CA GLU A 220 12.60 -3.73 22.76
C GLU A 220 11.15 -3.45 23.15
N TYR A 221 10.21 -4.10 22.48
CA TYR A 221 8.79 -4.01 22.83
C TYR A 221 8.48 -4.64 24.19
N GLU A 222 9.08 -5.79 24.52
CA GLU A 222 8.91 -6.42 25.85
C GLU A 222 9.45 -5.52 26.97
N LYS A 223 10.51 -4.74 26.71
CA LYS A 223 11.06 -3.78 27.67
C LYS A 223 10.12 -2.57 27.87
N ASP A 224 9.61 -2.00 26.80
CA ASP A 224 8.70 -0.83 26.84
C ASP A 224 7.34 -1.21 27.47
N SER A 225 6.84 -2.41 27.17
CA SER A 225 5.60 -2.95 27.76
C SER A 225 5.72 -3.18 29.28
N LYS A 226 6.89 -3.60 29.75
CA LYS A 226 7.16 -3.79 31.20
C LYS A 226 7.35 -2.49 31.97
N GLN A 227 7.70 -1.39 31.28
CA GLN A 227 7.90 -0.07 31.91
C GLN A 227 6.61 0.72 32.06
N GLY A 228 5.46 0.21 31.59
CA GLY A 228 4.16 0.86 31.76
C GLY A 228 3.99 2.15 30.94
N GLU A 229 4.92 2.47 30.04
CA GLU A 229 4.83 3.60 29.13
C GLU A 229 3.83 3.25 28.02
N GLY A 230 2.54 3.50 28.30
CA GLY A 230 1.48 3.40 27.32
C GLY A 230 1.80 4.21 26.08
N HIS A 231 1.33 3.77 24.92
CA HIS A 231 1.46 4.50 23.66
C HIS A 231 1.12 5.96 23.87
N ALA A 232 2.00 6.88 23.45
CA ALA A 232 1.74 8.31 23.59
C ALA A 232 0.37 8.64 23.00
N PRO A 233 -0.48 9.38 23.74
CA PRO A 233 -1.81 9.70 23.25
C PRO A 233 -1.74 10.32 21.86
N PHE A 234 -2.62 9.89 20.96
CA PHE A 234 -2.73 10.43 19.60
C PHE A 234 -2.64 11.97 19.55
N ARG A 235 -3.23 12.64 20.57
CA ARG A 235 -3.17 14.10 20.73
C ARG A 235 -1.75 14.62 20.98
N ALA A 236 -0.90 13.92 21.72
CA ALA A 236 0.47 14.33 21.99
C ALA A 236 1.30 14.31 20.69
N VAL A 237 1.16 13.28 19.86
CA VAL A 237 1.84 13.23 18.55
C VAL A 237 1.43 14.40 17.66
N LEU A 238 0.15 14.74 17.61
CA LEU A 238 -0.37 15.85 16.81
C LEU A 238 0.10 17.23 17.33
N ALA A 239 0.23 17.41 18.65
CA ALA A 239 0.63 18.66 19.25
C ALA A 239 2.16 18.88 19.21
N GLU A 240 2.94 17.86 19.61
CA GLU A 240 4.37 17.97 19.85
C GLU A 240 5.23 17.60 18.63
N HIS A 241 4.72 16.74 17.73
CA HIS A 241 5.48 16.22 16.58
C HIS A 241 4.92 16.64 15.21
N ARG A 242 4.27 17.82 15.13
CA ARG A 242 3.67 18.35 13.89
C ARG A 242 4.65 18.41 12.72
N ASN A 243 5.88 18.82 12.98
CA ASN A 243 6.93 18.94 11.95
C ASN A 243 7.37 17.57 11.42
N ALA A 244 7.45 16.57 12.29
CA ALA A 244 7.73 15.19 11.89
C ALA A 244 6.60 14.63 11.03
N LEU A 245 5.34 14.87 11.42
CA LEU A 245 4.17 14.49 10.63
C LEU A 245 4.15 15.15 9.25
N LEU A 246 4.39 16.47 9.15
CA LEU A 246 4.45 17.17 7.87
C LEU A 246 5.55 16.63 6.95
N ARG A 247 6.73 16.30 7.51
CA ARG A 247 7.79 15.64 6.73
C ARG A 247 7.38 14.26 6.27
N CYS A 248 6.75 13.47 7.13
CA CYS A 248 6.24 12.16 6.75
C CYS A 248 5.21 12.26 5.63
N PHE A 249 4.26 13.20 5.71
CA PHE A 249 3.30 13.45 4.63
C PHE A 249 4.04 13.79 3.33
N GLY A 250 4.96 14.76 3.37
CA GLY A 250 5.72 15.16 2.19
C GLY A 250 6.46 13.98 1.54
N ILE A 251 7.10 13.13 2.34
CA ILE A 251 7.86 11.98 1.82
C ILE A 251 6.94 10.88 1.27
N MET A 252 5.77 10.67 1.86
CA MET A 252 4.90 9.56 1.47
C MET A 252 4.03 9.87 0.25
N ILE A 253 3.58 11.12 0.06
CA ILE A 253 2.62 11.50 -0.98
C ILE A 253 3.07 11.04 -2.38
N PRO A 254 4.31 11.35 -2.86
CA PRO A 254 4.71 10.99 -4.22
C PRO A 254 4.70 9.47 -4.47
N GLY A 255 5.23 8.70 -3.53
CA GLY A 255 5.27 7.24 -3.65
C GLY A 255 3.89 6.60 -3.63
N THR A 256 2.99 7.09 -2.77
CA THR A 256 1.61 6.63 -2.71
C THR A 256 0.86 6.98 -3.99
N ALA A 257 0.82 8.26 -4.36
CA ALA A 257 0.09 8.72 -5.54
C ALA A 257 0.58 8.03 -6.82
N SER A 258 1.90 7.91 -7.01
CA SER A 258 2.46 7.27 -8.19
C SER A 258 2.06 5.82 -8.35
N ASN A 259 2.11 5.03 -7.28
CA ASN A 259 1.71 3.63 -7.31
C ASN A 259 0.21 3.47 -7.62
N TYR A 260 -0.63 4.23 -6.92
CA TYR A 260 -2.08 4.13 -7.10
C TYR A 260 -2.53 4.59 -8.50
N VAL A 261 -1.88 5.59 -9.07
CA VAL A 261 -2.19 6.03 -10.44
C VAL A 261 -1.70 5.02 -11.47
N TRP A 262 -0.42 4.64 -11.43
CA TRP A 262 0.19 3.83 -12.50
C TRP A 262 -0.13 2.34 -12.42
N PHE A 263 -0.35 1.79 -11.21
CA PHE A 263 -0.52 0.35 -11.03
C PHE A 263 -1.91 -0.08 -10.52
N ILE A 264 -2.74 0.86 -10.04
CA ILE A 264 -4.10 0.52 -9.60
C ILE A 264 -5.15 1.17 -10.51
N PHE A 265 -5.04 2.48 -10.78
CA PHE A 265 -6.01 3.20 -11.61
C PHE A 265 -5.80 2.95 -13.11
N LEU A 266 -4.55 3.12 -13.59
CA LEU A 266 -4.23 3.09 -15.03
C LEU A 266 -4.62 1.78 -15.72
N PRO A 267 -4.43 0.56 -15.15
CA PRO A 267 -4.89 -0.68 -15.78
C PRO A 267 -6.38 -0.68 -16.09
N GLY A 268 -7.22 -0.26 -15.14
CA GLY A 268 -8.66 -0.14 -15.36
C GLY A 268 -9.01 1.00 -16.35
N TYR A 269 -8.25 2.08 -16.36
CA TYR A 269 -8.42 3.21 -17.27
C TYR A 269 -8.12 2.81 -18.72
N VAL A 270 -6.99 2.17 -18.99
CA VAL A 270 -6.62 1.75 -20.36
C VAL A 270 -7.59 0.73 -20.93
N ILE A 271 -8.17 -0.13 -20.09
CA ILE A 271 -9.22 -1.07 -20.53
C ILE A 271 -10.50 -0.32 -20.92
N ARG A 272 -10.97 0.58 -20.07
CA ARG A 272 -12.28 1.25 -20.28
C ARG A 272 -12.21 2.36 -21.33
N GLN A 273 -11.23 3.24 -21.22
CA GLN A 273 -11.12 4.44 -22.06
C GLN A 273 -10.32 4.18 -23.33
N LEU A 274 -9.15 3.56 -23.21
CA LEU A 274 -8.25 3.35 -24.34
C LEU A 274 -8.49 2.01 -25.06
N LYS A 275 -9.47 1.19 -24.59
CA LYS A 275 -9.90 -0.07 -25.20
C LYS A 275 -8.79 -1.12 -25.37
N LEU A 276 -7.77 -1.07 -24.52
CA LEU A 276 -6.76 -2.11 -24.50
C LEU A 276 -7.33 -3.42 -23.93
N PRO A 277 -6.88 -4.59 -24.41
CA PRO A 277 -7.28 -5.88 -23.85
C PRO A 277 -6.92 -5.98 -22.36
N PHE A 278 -7.79 -6.63 -21.60
CA PHE A 278 -7.55 -6.89 -20.16
C PHE A 278 -6.22 -7.64 -19.94
N THR A 279 -5.90 -8.62 -20.80
CA THR A 279 -4.64 -9.37 -20.77
C THR A 279 -3.41 -8.45 -20.91
N SER A 280 -3.45 -7.48 -21.81
CA SER A 280 -2.35 -6.51 -22.03
C SER A 280 -2.13 -5.63 -20.78
N ALA A 281 -3.20 -5.14 -20.16
CA ALA A 281 -3.11 -4.32 -18.97
C ALA A 281 -2.57 -5.14 -17.77
N MET A 282 -3.02 -6.39 -17.61
CA MET A 282 -2.54 -7.27 -16.53
C MET A 282 -1.10 -7.70 -16.75
N LEU A 283 -0.71 -8.07 -17.97
CA LEU A 283 0.68 -8.46 -18.28
C LEU A 283 1.66 -7.31 -18.07
N SER A 284 1.30 -6.10 -18.47
CA SER A 284 2.12 -4.90 -18.23
C SER A 284 2.27 -4.64 -16.72
N SER A 285 1.19 -4.74 -15.94
CA SER A 285 1.23 -4.56 -14.49
C SER A 285 2.02 -5.67 -13.79
N LEU A 286 1.96 -6.91 -14.28
CA LEU A 286 2.78 -8.03 -13.79
C LEU A 286 4.27 -7.72 -13.97
N ILE A 287 4.67 -7.34 -15.17
CA ILE A 287 6.08 -7.00 -15.46
C ILE A 287 6.50 -5.78 -14.63
N GLY A 288 5.67 -4.75 -14.52
CA GLY A 288 5.93 -3.59 -13.68
C GLY A 288 6.10 -3.95 -12.20
N GLY A 289 5.27 -4.84 -11.67
CA GLY A 289 5.39 -5.38 -10.31
C GLY A 289 6.70 -6.17 -10.10
N ILE A 290 7.10 -6.99 -11.06
CA ILE A 290 8.39 -7.70 -11.03
C ILE A 290 9.57 -6.71 -11.05
N LEU A 291 9.51 -5.69 -11.89
CA LEU A 291 10.55 -4.64 -11.93
C LEU A 291 10.64 -3.89 -10.60
N LEU A 292 9.51 -3.51 -10.01
CA LEU A 292 9.48 -2.92 -8.66
C LEU A 292 10.10 -3.87 -7.63
N PHE A 293 9.72 -5.15 -7.63
CA PHE A 293 10.26 -6.16 -6.72
C PHE A 293 11.78 -6.26 -6.79
N ILE A 294 12.36 -6.16 -7.98
CA ILE A 294 13.81 -6.21 -8.22
C ILE A 294 14.49 -4.88 -7.86
N PHE A 295 13.94 -3.76 -8.32
CA PHE A 295 14.61 -2.47 -8.17
C PHE A 295 14.48 -1.85 -6.79
N VAL A 296 13.40 -2.12 -6.04
CA VAL A 296 13.20 -1.56 -4.70
C VAL A 296 14.36 -1.91 -3.75
N PRO A 297 14.79 -3.17 -3.56
CA PRO A 297 15.92 -3.45 -2.68
C PRO A 297 17.24 -2.91 -3.21
N ILE A 298 17.43 -2.82 -4.54
CA ILE A 298 18.61 -2.22 -5.17
C ILE A 298 18.68 -0.72 -4.82
N MET A 299 17.57 0.01 -4.96
CA MET A 299 17.49 1.43 -4.60
C MET A 299 17.65 1.63 -3.09
N GLY A 300 17.18 0.71 -2.26
CA GLY A 300 17.42 0.70 -0.82
C GLY A 300 18.91 0.59 -0.48
N HIS A 301 19.62 -0.29 -1.15
CA HIS A 301 21.06 -0.43 -1.00
C HIS A 301 21.85 0.82 -1.48
N ILE A 302 21.42 1.43 -2.59
CA ILE A 302 22.00 2.70 -3.07
C ILE A 302 21.73 3.82 -2.07
N ALA A 303 20.53 3.87 -1.49
CA ALA A 303 20.14 4.85 -0.49
C ALA A 303 20.97 4.75 0.81
N ASP A 304 21.34 3.54 1.24
CA ASP A 304 22.23 3.33 2.38
C ASP A 304 23.65 3.82 2.11
N ARG A 305 24.15 3.69 0.86
CA ARG A 305 25.52 4.06 0.51
C ARG A 305 25.70 5.54 0.17
N TRP A 306 24.67 6.14 -0.42
CA TRP A 306 24.79 7.52 -0.91
C TRP A 306 24.06 8.51 0.02
N SER A 307 22.72 8.57 -0.09
CA SER A 307 21.84 9.34 0.79
C SER A 307 20.38 8.95 0.53
N ALA A 308 19.70 8.54 1.57
CA ALA A 308 18.28 8.17 1.48
C ALA A 308 17.43 9.30 0.89
N PHE A 309 17.62 10.54 1.37
CA PHE A 309 16.87 11.70 0.88
C PHE A 309 17.19 12.06 -0.57
N ARG A 310 18.46 11.94 -1.00
CA ARG A 310 18.84 12.25 -2.40
C ARG A 310 18.24 11.21 -3.36
N VAL A 311 18.30 9.92 -3.04
CA VAL A 311 17.69 8.87 -3.86
C VAL A 311 16.17 9.09 -3.97
N TRP A 312 15.52 9.37 -2.85
CA TRP A 312 14.09 9.70 -2.81
C TRP A 312 13.77 10.94 -3.66
N LEU A 313 14.54 12.03 -3.51
CA LEU A 313 14.32 13.28 -4.24
C LEU A 313 14.49 13.10 -5.76
N LEU A 314 15.54 12.42 -6.18
CA LEU A 314 15.77 12.12 -7.60
C LEU A 314 14.66 11.24 -8.16
N GLY A 315 14.19 10.24 -7.41
CA GLY A 315 13.04 9.43 -7.78
C GLY A 315 11.78 10.28 -7.97
N MET A 316 11.49 11.18 -7.03
CA MET A 316 10.33 12.08 -7.11
C MET A 316 10.43 13.04 -8.31
N LEU A 317 11.59 13.68 -8.51
CA LEU A 317 11.79 14.62 -9.61
C LEU A 317 11.74 13.93 -10.98
N SER A 318 12.38 12.76 -11.11
CA SER A 318 12.32 11.97 -12.35
C SER A 318 10.89 11.53 -12.64
N PHE A 319 10.14 11.11 -11.62
CA PHE A 319 8.75 10.72 -11.76
C PHE A 319 7.86 11.91 -12.16
N ALA A 320 8.01 13.07 -11.53
CA ALA A 320 7.26 14.28 -11.87
C ALA A 320 7.54 14.73 -13.32
N LEU A 321 8.82 14.69 -13.75
CA LEU A 321 9.21 15.06 -15.11
C LEU A 321 8.65 14.08 -16.15
N LEU A 322 8.65 12.79 -15.86
CA LEU A 322 8.33 11.73 -16.81
C LEU A 322 6.83 11.39 -16.84
N SER A 323 6.06 11.69 -15.78
CA SER A 323 4.65 11.27 -15.66
C SER A 323 3.78 11.79 -16.80
N TYR A 324 3.94 13.05 -17.21
CA TYR A 324 3.17 13.63 -18.31
C TYR A 324 3.59 13.05 -19.68
N PRO A 325 4.86 13.08 -20.10
CA PRO A 325 5.25 12.55 -21.41
C PRO A 325 4.99 11.05 -21.56
N LEU A 326 5.11 10.26 -20.48
CA LEU A 326 4.83 8.83 -20.55
C LEU A 326 3.33 8.54 -20.68
N LEU A 327 2.47 9.28 -19.99
CA LEU A 327 1.03 9.15 -20.17
C LEU A 327 0.61 9.62 -21.57
N ALA A 328 1.13 10.77 -22.04
CA ALA A 328 0.88 11.25 -23.39
C ALA A 328 1.32 10.24 -24.47
N TYR A 329 2.45 9.56 -24.25
CA TYR A 329 2.94 8.49 -25.13
C TYR A 329 1.97 7.30 -25.19
N VAL A 330 1.38 6.91 -24.06
CA VAL A 330 0.37 5.83 -24.00
C VAL A 330 -0.92 6.26 -24.71
N VAL A 331 -1.40 7.48 -24.44
CA VAL A 331 -2.68 7.98 -24.98
C VAL A 331 -2.59 8.24 -26.47
N ALA A 332 -1.47 8.75 -26.99
CA ALA A 332 -1.28 9.05 -28.42
C ALA A 332 -1.36 7.82 -29.35
N GLY A 333 -1.21 6.61 -28.81
CA GLY A 333 -1.35 5.37 -29.58
C GLY A 333 -1.38 4.17 -28.66
N PRO A 334 -2.55 3.86 -28.08
CA PRO A 334 -2.67 2.81 -27.10
C PRO A 334 -2.21 1.45 -27.62
N SER A 335 -1.15 0.90 -27.03
CA SER A 335 -0.65 -0.44 -27.33
C SER A 335 -0.03 -1.06 -26.08
N PHE A 336 0.12 -2.39 -26.08
CA PHE A 336 0.80 -3.11 -25.01
C PHE A 336 2.24 -2.61 -24.80
N GLU A 337 2.99 -2.43 -25.90
CA GLU A 337 4.39 -2.01 -25.85
C GLU A 337 4.55 -0.61 -25.24
N ARG A 338 3.67 0.33 -25.60
CA ARG A 338 3.69 1.68 -25.04
C ARG A 338 3.32 1.69 -23.56
N LEU A 339 2.31 0.92 -23.17
CA LEU A 339 1.92 0.78 -21.77
C LEU A 339 3.04 0.16 -20.95
N LEU A 340 3.62 -0.94 -21.44
CA LEU A 340 4.74 -1.63 -20.79
C LEU A 340 5.96 -0.72 -20.63
N THR A 341 6.35 -0.02 -21.70
CA THR A 341 7.49 0.92 -21.67
C THR A 341 7.27 2.01 -20.62
N ALA A 342 6.08 2.61 -20.61
CA ALA A 342 5.72 3.65 -19.66
C ALA A 342 5.73 3.13 -18.20
N GLN A 343 5.12 1.98 -17.95
CA GLN A 343 5.10 1.37 -16.61
C GLN A 343 6.50 0.92 -16.16
N ALA A 344 7.33 0.42 -17.06
CA ALA A 344 8.70 0.00 -16.72
C ALA A 344 9.58 1.20 -16.31
N ILE A 345 9.49 2.32 -17.03
CA ILE A 345 10.22 3.55 -16.70
C ILE A 345 9.69 4.12 -15.38
N CYS A 346 8.35 4.16 -15.19
CA CYS A 346 7.75 4.60 -13.94
C CYS A 346 8.15 3.71 -12.76
N ALA A 347 8.23 2.38 -12.95
CA ALA A 347 8.64 1.46 -11.91
C ALA A 347 10.02 1.79 -11.34
N LEU A 348 10.99 2.20 -12.18
CA LEU A 348 12.31 2.61 -11.72
C LEU A 348 12.25 3.87 -10.85
N SER A 349 11.51 4.90 -11.27
CA SER A 349 11.33 6.13 -10.51
C SER A 349 10.58 5.87 -9.19
N ILE A 350 9.53 5.05 -9.22
CA ILE A 350 8.77 4.64 -8.04
C ILE A 350 9.64 3.83 -7.08
N ALA A 351 10.49 2.93 -7.57
CA ALA A 351 11.42 2.17 -6.74
C ALA A 351 12.39 3.09 -5.98
N ALA A 352 12.89 4.15 -6.64
CA ALA A 352 13.75 5.13 -6.00
C ALA A 352 13.04 5.96 -4.91
N ILE A 353 11.73 6.22 -5.07
CA ILE A 353 10.90 6.86 -4.02
C ILE A 353 10.61 5.87 -2.90
N TRP A 354 10.15 4.67 -3.23
CA TRP A 354 9.65 3.69 -2.27
C TRP A 354 10.73 3.12 -1.36
N ALA A 355 11.90 2.81 -1.93
CA ALA A 355 12.93 2.09 -1.21
C ALA A 355 13.40 2.81 0.07
N PRO A 356 13.74 4.11 0.06
CA PRO A 356 14.19 4.80 1.27
C PRO A 356 13.04 5.25 2.18
N THR A 357 11.77 5.27 1.69
CA THR A 357 10.63 5.82 2.44
C THR A 357 10.47 5.20 3.83
N PRO A 358 10.40 3.87 4.03
CA PRO A 358 10.23 3.28 5.36
C PRO A 358 11.33 3.67 6.34
N GLY A 359 12.59 3.64 5.89
CA GLY A 359 13.74 4.02 6.71
C GLY A 359 13.76 5.51 7.07
N LEU A 360 13.37 6.39 6.13
CA LEU A 360 13.22 7.83 6.38
C LEU A 360 12.13 8.10 7.41
N LEU A 361 10.97 7.46 7.29
CA LEU A 361 9.84 7.63 8.22
C LEU A 361 10.22 7.19 9.63
N ALA A 362 10.85 6.02 9.77
CA ALA A 362 11.27 5.49 11.07
C ALA A 362 12.29 6.40 11.78
N GLY A 363 13.08 7.15 11.02
CA GLY A 363 14.06 8.10 11.54
C GLY A 363 13.48 9.46 11.96
N MET A 364 12.19 9.74 11.71
CA MET A 364 11.60 11.06 12.00
C MET A 364 10.98 11.19 13.39
N PHE A 365 10.69 10.06 14.02
CA PHE A 365 10.06 10.05 15.35
C PHE A 365 10.98 9.40 16.39
N PRO A 366 10.96 9.90 17.64
CA PRO A 366 11.50 9.18 18.79
C PRO A 366 10.84 7.80 18.92
N THR A 367 11.55 6.85 19.51
CA THR A 367 11.10 5.44 19.65
C THR A 367 9.72 5.32 20.29
N GLN A 368 9.46 6.11 21.36
CA GLN A 368 8.19 6.06 22.11
C GLN A 368 6.95 6.42 21.29
N VAL A 369 7.07 7.30 20.28
CA VAL A 369 5.94 7.78 19.47
C VAL A 369 6.03 7.35 18.00
N ARG A 370 7.09 6.61 17.63
CA ARG A 370 7.39 6.23 16.23
C ARG A 370 6.24 5.49 15.56
N SER A 371 5.74 4.45 16.20
CA SER A 371 4.66 3.62 15.64
C SER A 371 3.37 4.43 15.44
N THR A 372 2.98 5.23 16.44
CA THR A 372 1.78 6.09 16.36
C THR A 372 1.94 7.16 15.29
N GLY A 373 3.07 7.87 15.25
CA GLY A 373 3.33 8.93 14.26
C GLY A 373 3.35 8.40 12.83
N MET A 374 4.05 7.28 12.59
CA MET A 374 4.05 6.63 11.28
C MET A 374 2.67 6.12 10.87
N SER A 375 1.90 5.54 11.80
CA SER A 375 0.55 5.06 11.52
C SER A 375 -0.40 6.19 11.12
N ILE A 376 -0.37 7.32 11.83
CA ILE A 376 -1.16 8.50 11.48
C ILE A 376 -0.78 8.98 10.07
N ALA A 377 0.51 9.19 9.83
CA ALA A 377 1.00 9.69 8.54
C ALA A 377 0.60 8.74 7.40
N TYR A 378 0.82 7.44 7.58
CA TYR A 378 0.50 6.43 6.58
C TYR A 378 -0.99 6.38 6.26
N ASN A 379 -1.85 6.25 7.26
CA ASN A 379 -3.29 6.09 7.03
C ASN A 379 -3.90 7.34 6.37
N VAL A 380 -3.48 8.55 6.76
CA VAL A 380 -3.96 9.79 6.13
C VAL A 380 -3.50 9.90 4.68
N VAL A 381 -2.21 9.68 4.41
CA VAL A 381 -1.68 9.79 3.04
C VAL A 381 -2.26 8.72 2.13
N VAL A 382 -2.34 7.47 2.61
CA VAL A 382 -2.88 6.38 1.80
C VAL A 382 -4.39 6.55 1.56
N LEU A 383 -5.15 7.10 2.51
CA LEU A 383 -6.55 7.45 2.28
C LEU A 383 -6.71 8.51 1.19
N LEU A 384 -6.03 9.66 1.35
CA LEU A 384 -6.24 10.83 0.50
C LEU A 384 -5.64 10.68 -0.90
N PHE A 385 -4.42 10.16 -1.00
CA PHE A 385 -3.65 10.08 -2.24
C PHE A 385 -3.57 8.67 -2.84
N GLY A 386 -4.10 7.68 -2.13
CA GLY A 386 -4.18 6.28 -2.55
C GLY A 386 -5.62 5.81 -2.71
N GLY A 387 -6.31 5.52 -1.62
CA GLY A 387 -7.65 4.92 -1.63
C GLY A 387 -8.70 5.75 -2.39
N LEU A 388 -8.68 7.07 -2.24
CA LEU A 388 -9.56 7.99 -2.97
C LEU A 388 -9.10 8.29 -4.39
N ALA A 389 -7.85 8.00 -4.77
CA ALA A 389 -7.32 8.34 -6.08
C ALA A 389 -8.14 7.73 -7.25
N PRO A 390 -8.52 6.44 -7.26
CA PRO A 390 -9.32 5.89 -8.35
C PRO A 390 -10.67 6.58 -8.51
N PHE A 391 -11.34 6.93 -7.41
CA PHE A 391 -12.60 7.67 -7.45
C PHE A 391 -12.39 9.09 -8.01
N THR A 392 -11.44 9.83 -7.44
CA THR A 392 -11.15 11.22 -7.83
C THR A 392 -10.73 11.31 -9.28
N LEU A 393 -9.86 10.42 -9.75
CA LEU A 393 -9.40 10.40 -11.14
C LEU A 393 -10.51 10.03 -12.11
N THR A 394 -11.33 9.02 -11.79
CA THR A 394 -12.49 8.65 -12.63
C THR A 394 -13.46 9.82 -12.77
N TRP A 395 -13.75 10.51 -11.66
CA TRP A 395 -14.63 11.66 -11.65
C TRP A 395 -14.05 12.84 -12.45
N LEU A 396 -12.78 13.19 -12.20
CA LEU A 396 -12.11 14.30 -12.90
C LEU A 396 -11.98 14.05 -14.41
N VAL A 397 -11.64 12.82 -14.84
CA VAL A 397 -11.61 12.46 -16.26
C VAL A 397 -13.00 12.65 -16.89
N ALA A 398 -14.05 12.20 -16.20
CA ALA A 398 -15.42 12.35 -16.71
C ALA A 398 -15.86 13.82 -16.81
N GLN A 399 -15.50 14.67 -15.83
CA GLN A 399 -15.86 16.08 -15.81
C GLN A 399 -15.08 16.92 -16.84
N THR A 400 -13.80 16.60 -17.04
CA THR A 400 -12.92 17.42 -17.89
C THR A 400 -12.81 16.90 -19.32
N GLY A 401 -13.14 15.63 -19.55
CA GLY A 401 -12.91 14.95 -20.83
C GLY A 401 -11.43 14.78 -21.20
N SER A 402 -10.50 15.06 -20.28
CA SER A 402 -9.07 15.03 -20.56
C SER A 402 -8.42 13.74 -20.10
N ASP A 403 -7.75 13.05 -21.02
CA ASP A 403 -6.96 11.86 -20.76
C ASP A 403 -5.67 12.15 -19.95
N MET A 404 -5.30 13.42 -19.81
CA MET A 404 -4.09 13.84 -19.09
C MET A 404 -4.32 14.08 -17.59
N VAL A 405 -5.55 13.99 -17.09
CA VAL A 405 -5.91 14.17 -15.68
C VAL A 405 -5.01 13.38 -14.72
N PRO A 406 -4.67 12.09 -14.98
CA PRO A 406 -3.79 11.35 -14.08
C PRO A 406 -2.42 12.00 -13.89
N SER A 407 -1.85 12.58 -14.97
CA SER A 407 -0.56 13.29 -14.86
C SER A 407 -0.69 14.61 -14.12
N TYR A 408 -1.75 15.38 -14.36
CA TYR A 408 -2.00 16.62 -13.58
C TYR A 408 -2.19 16.34 -12.10
N TYR A 409 -2.90 15.27 -11.76
CA TYR A 409 -3.04 14.82 -10.37
C TYR A 409 -1.68 14.50 -9.72
N LEU A 410 -0.80 13.79 -10.44
CA LEU A 410 0.54 13.46 -9.96
C LEU A 410 1.43 14.69 -9.76
N LEU A 411 1.36 15.66 -10.68
CA LEU A 411 2.07 16.94 -10.54
C LEU A 411 1.55 17.73 -9.33
N ALA A 412 0.23 17.77 -9.13
CA ALA A 412 -0.39 18.40 -7.95
C ALA A 412 0.06 17.70 -6.65
N CYS A 413 0.09 16.37 -6.61
CA CYS A 413 0.60 15.60 -5.49
C CYS A 413 2.08 15.92 -5.19
N THR A 414 2.90 16.06 -6.23
CA THR A 414 4.31 16.46 -6.09
C THR A 414 4.42 17.87 -5.51
N ALA A 415 3.61 18.82 -5.98
CA ALA A 415 3.58 20.17 -5.43
C ALA A 415 3.17 20.21 -3.95
N VAL A 416 2.14 19.44 -3.58
CA VAL A 416 1.71 19.29 -2.17
C VAL A 416 2.80 18.68 -1.32
N SER A 417 3.53 17.68 -1.83
CA SER A 417 4.69 17.08 -1.16
C SER A 417 5.78 18.11 -0.86
N LEU A 418 6.17 18.89 -1.88
CA LEU A 418 7.20 19.93 -1.74
C LEU A 418 6.76 21.04 -0.76
N LEU A 419 5.48 21.42 -0.81
CA LEU A 419 4.91 22.39 0.14
C LEU A 419 4.98 21.86 1.57
N ALA A 420 4.57 20.63 1.83
CA ALA A 420 4.62 20.01 3.14
C ALA A 420 6.07 19.98 3.70
N LEU A 421 7.04 19.61 2.85
CA LEU A 421 8.46 19.60 3.23
C LEU A 421 9.00 21.01 3.51
N SER A 422 8.62 22.01 2.71
CA SER A 422 9.04 23.40 2.89
C SER A 422 8.48 24.01 4.19
N LEU A 423 7.21 23.76 4.51
CA LEU A 423 6.59 24.19 5.75
C LEU A 423 7.28 23.58 6.97
N ALA A 424 7.60 22.28 6.91
CA ALA A 424 8.30 21.58 7.97
C ALA A 424 9.76 22.05 8.18
N SER A 425 10.39 22.65 7.17
CA SER A 425 11.74 23.23 7.29
C SER A 425 11.74 24.62 7.94
N ARG A 426 10.76 25.46 7.64
CA ARG A 426 10.65 26.85 8.17
C ARG A 426 10.46 26.90 9.70
N THR A 427 9.67 25.97 10.25
CA THR A 427 9.46 25.89 11.70
C THR A 427 10.71 25.50 12.51
N ARG A 428 11.78 25.01 11.86
CA ARG A 428 13.07 24.72 12.52
C ARG A 428 13.97 25.95 12.61
N ALA A 429 13.75 26.96 11.75
CA ALA A 429 14.51 28.21 11.72
C ALA A 429 13.95 29.26 12.69
N SER A 430 12.74 29.06 13.22
CA SER A 430 12.05 29.98 14.14
C SER A 430 12.09 29.55 15.62
N ASN A 431 12.65 28.39 15.92
CA ASN A 431 12.97 27.90 17.28
C ASN A 431 14.49 27.73 17.43
#